data_9766a74afc6b449539d0f4d1b32f3c41
#
_entry.id   9766a74afc6b449539d0f4d1b32f3c41
#
_cell.length_a   1.000
_cell.length_b   1.000
_cell.length_c   1.000
_cell.angle_alpha   90.00
_cell.angle_beta   90.00
_cell.angle_gamma   90.00
#
_symmetry.space_group_name_H-M   'P 1'
#
loop_
_entity.id
_entity.type
_entity.pdbx_description
1 polymer ?
#
loop_
_entity_poly.entity_id
_entity_poly.type
_entity_poly.pdbx_seq_one_letter_code
_entity_poly.pdbx_strand_id
1 'polypeptide(L)'
;MVRQLLLVPLVVLPAISIASEAELAAKFGYEHIYLDVGSGTTNKDWLDNSNATTLGLGGNYLITDNWLFNVDYSAQFFHPDDLTLRVDRLLFGGGYRYGINDQLDVYGTYGLGALKAKATDEKTDSTISSDTEFLQAVTFGANYLLNEQWMVSAQIQANRSDVVDENKYRIGFNYQWHDVIGTGLYYQYRDTDYSGESSDYINEVGLSLKFLF
;
A
#
# COMPACT_ATOMS: atom_id res chain seq x y z
N MET A 1 24.68 -1.40 -18.04
CA MET A 1 23.73 -0.36 -17.61
C MET A 1 24.02 -0.07 -16.14
N VAL A 2 24.38 1.17 -15.80
CA VAL A 2 24.74 1.57 -14.42
C VAL A 2 23.42 1.86 -13.71
N ARG A 3 23.05 1.00 -12.74
CA ARG A 3 21.88 1.21 -11.86
C ARG A 3 22.13 2.42 -10.98
N GLN A 4 21.32 3.43 -11.11
CA GLN A 4 21.27 4.51 -10.14
C GLN A 4 20.52 3.99 -8.90
N LEU A 5 21.29 3.62 -7.85
CA LEU A 5 20.73 3.50 -6.50
C LEU A 5 20.17 4.88 -6.14
N LEU A 6 18.88 4.97 -5.97
CA LEU A 6 18.22 6.14 -5.39
C LEU A 6 18.58 6.17 -3.90
N LEU A 7 19.71 6.81 -3.57
CA LEU A 7 20.03 7.24 -2.21
C LEU A 7 19.09 8.41 -1.88
N VAL A 8 17.95 8.10 -1.26
CA VAL A 8 17.10 9.12 -0.67
C VAL A 8 17.80 9.60 0.60
N PRO A 9 18.23 10.86 0.71
CA PRO A 9 18.77 11.37 1.94
C PRO A 9 17.68 11.35 3.02
N LEU A 10 17.91 10.61 4.08
CA LEU A 10 17.08 10.63 5.28
C LEU A 10 17.23 12.01 5.93
N VAL A 11 16.31 12.91 5.64
CA VAL A 11 16.26 14.22 6.31
C VAL A 11 15.73 13.99 7.71
N VAL A 12 16.64 13.94 8.67
CA VAL A 12 16.31 13.93 10.09
C VAL A 12 15.90 15.35 10.49
N LEU A 13 14.60 15.60 10.53
CA LEU A 13 14.07 16.84 11.10
C LEU A 13 14.09 16.72 12.62
N PRO A 14 14.55 17.76 13.35
CA PRO A 14 14.53 17.73 14.81
C PRO A 14 13.09 17.71 15.33
N ALA A 15 12.79 16.77 16.21
CA ALA A 15 11.52 16.63 16.87
C ALA A 15 11.31 17.80 17.84
N ILE A 16 10.39 18.71 17.54
CA ILE A 16 9.82 19.61 18.52
C ILE A 16 8.53 18.92 19.00
N SER A 17 8.57 18.36 20.20
CA SER A 17 7.42 17.71 20.82
C SER A 17 6.41 18.78 21.21
N ILE A 18 5.28 18.81 20.51
CA ILE A 18 4.06 19.45 20.96
C ILE A 18 3.11 18.31 21.31
N ALA A 19 3.15 17.91 22.58
CA ALA A 19 2.22 16.93 23.11
C ALA A 19 0.91 17.61 23.43
N SER A 20 -0.24 17.10 22.91
CA SER A 20 -1.45 16.84 23.71
C SER A 20 -2.65 16.65 22.81
N GLU A 21 -3.13 16.38 21.93
CA GLU A 21 -4.42 16.04 21.24
C GLU A 21 -4.25 15.22 19.96
N ALA A 22 -3.03 15.04 19.51
CA ALA A 22 -2.67 14.18 18.41
C ALA A 22 -2.82 12.65 18.68
N GLU A 23 -3.19 12.26 19.91
CA GLU A 23 -3.24 10.85 20.32
C GLU A 23 -4.35 10.06 19.62
N LEU A 24 -5.51 10.67 19.42
CA LEU A 24 -6.65 10.03 18.75
C LEU A 24 -6.39 9.84 17.23
N ALA A 25 -5.82 10.86 16.58
CA ALA A 25 -5.39 10.81 15.19
C ALA A 25 -4.32 9.76 14.98
N ALA A 26 -3.38 9.65 15.92
CA ALA A 26 -2.32 8.67 15.91
C ALA A 26 -2.87 7.24 15.94
N LYS A 27 -3.76 6.95 16.86
CA LYS A 27 -4.33 5.62 17.03
C LYS A 27 -5.08 5.16 15.78
N PHE A 28 -6.02 5.95 15.29
CA PHE A 28 -6.81 5.58 14.12
C PHE A 28 -5.99 5.49 12.83
N GLY A 29 -5.00 6.36 12.67
CA GLY A 29 -4.16 6.40 11.49
C GLY A 29 -3.06 5.33 11.46
N TYR A 30 -2.50 4.97 12.63
CA TYR A 30 -1.22 4.27 12.67
C TYR A 30 -1.14 3.05 13.61
N GLU A 31 -2.12 2.82 14.48
CA GLU A 31 -2.11 1.70 15.42
C GLU A 31 -3.23 0.72 15.06
N HIS A 32 -3.01 -0.05 14.00
CA HIS A 32 -4.02 -1.00 13.53
C HIS A 32 -3.42 -2.11 12.66
N ILE A 33 -4.13 -3.22 12.63
CA ILE A 33 -4.03 -4.25 11.59
C ILE A 33 -5.19 -4.04 10.63
N TYR A 34 -4.97 -4.24 9.34
CA TYR A 34 -6.03 -4.11 8.33
C TYR A 34 -6.12 -5.32 7.41
N LEU A 35 -7.34 -5.55 6.92
CA LEU A 35 -7.67 -6.47 5.85
C LEU A 35 -8.33 -5.66 4.73
N ASP A 36 -7.78 -5.72 3.54
CA ASP A 36 -8.28 -5.05 2.34
C ASP A 36 -8.81 -6.07 1.33
N VAL A 37 -9.94 -5.75 0.71
CA VAL A 37 -10.48 -6.47 -0.45
C VAL A 37 -10.82 -5.44 -1.51
N GLY A 38 -10.25 -5.60 -2.70
CA GLY A 38 -10.46 -4.68 -3.81
C GLY A 38 -10.78 -5.38 -5.12
N SER A 39 -11.46 -4.67 -5.99
CA SER A 39 -11.69 -5.06 -7.37
C SER A 39 -11.36 -3.90 -8.29
N GLY A 40 -10.70 -4.20 -9.39
CA GLY A 40 -10.22 -3.18 -10.32
C GLY A 40 -10.27 -3.63 -11.76
N THR A 41 -10.00 -2.67 -12.64
CA THR A 41 -9.88 -2.88 -14.09
C THR A 41 -8.48 -2.50 -14.55
N THR A 42 -7.96 -3.20 -15.55
CA THR A 42 -6.68 -2.91 -16.20
C THR A 42 -6.90 -2.45 -17.63
N ASN A 43 -5.94 -1.71 -18.18
CA ASN A 43 -5.93 -1.30 -19.59
C ASN A 43 -5.23 -2.30 -20.54
N LYS A 44 -4.80 -3.45 -20.04
CA LYS A 44 -4.10 -4.43 -20.86
C LYS A 44 -5.05 -5.19 -21.77
N ASP A 45 -4.89 -5.04 -23.09
CA ASP A 45 -5.69 -5.76 -24.11
C ASP A 45 -5.53 -7.28 -24.02
N TRP A 46 -4.33 -7.77 -23.68
CA TRP A 46 -4.07 -9.21 -23.54
C TRP A 46 -4.65 -9.82 -22.26
N LEU A 47 -5.04 -9.00 -21.28
CA LEU A 47 -5.79 -9.42 -20.10
C LEU A 47 -7.32 -9.44 -20.38
N ASP A 48 -7.73 -9.17 -21.61
CA ASP A 48 -9.12 -9.22 -22.12
C ASP A 48 -10.15 -8.58 -21.17
N ASN A 49 -9.86 -7.34 -20.72
CA ASN A 49 -10.65 -6.61 -19.73
C ASN A 49 -10.86 -7.40 -18.41
N SER A 50 -9.92 -8.28 -18.07
CA SER A 50 -10.01 -9.06 -16.85
C SER A 50 -10.04 -8.15 -15.62
N ASN A 51 -10.92 -8.47 -14.69
CA ASN A 51 -10.98 -7.79 -13.42
C ASN A 51 -9.76 -8.20 -12.57
N ALA A 52 -9.08 -7.22 -12.03
CA ALA A 52 -8.08 -7.45 -10.98
C ALA A 52 -8.78 -7.59 -9.63
N THR A 53 -8.51 -8.67 -8.90
CA THR A 53 -8.94 -8.80 -7.50
C THR A 53 -7.73 -8.65 -6.61
N THR A 54 -7.82 -7.80 -5.59
CA THR A 54 -6.75 -7.58 -4.63
C THR A 54 -7.19 -8.02 -3.24
N LEU A 55 -6.33 -8.78 -2.57
CA LEU A 55 -6.42 -9.07 -1.14
C LEU A 55 -5.21 -8.44 -0.47
N GLY A 56 -5.45 -7.66 0.58
CA GLY A 56 -4.41 -7.00 1.37
C GLY A 56 -4.51 -7.39 2.84
N LEU A 57 -3.37 -7.57 3.48
CA LEU A 57 -3.24 -7.74 4.92
C LEU A 57 -2.01 -6.97 5.38
N GLY A 58 -2.16 -6.17 6.41
CA GLY A 58 -1.03 -5.44 6.93
C GLY A 58 -1.30 -4.80 8.26
N GLY A 59 -0.41 -3.95 8.68
CA GLY A 59 -0.56 -3.21 9.92
C GLY A 59 0.47 -2.12 10.04
N ASN A 60 0.10 -1.15 10.84
CA ASN A 60 0.96 -0.04 11.23
C ASN A 60 1.08 -0.03 12.75
N TYR A 61 2.24 0.35 13.25
CA TYR A 61 2.52 0.46 14.67
C TYR A 61 3.43 1.67 14.94
N LEU A 62 3.06 2.48 15.94
CA LEU A 62 3.90 3.56 16.43
C LEU A 62 4.85 3.02 17.50
N ILE A 63 6.16 3.00 17.21
CA ILE A 63 7.21 2.63 18.17
C ILE A 63 7.35 3.74 19.23
N THR A 64 7.19 4.97 18.79
CA THR A 64 7.10 6.19 19.59
C THR A 64 6.04 7.08 18.96
N ASP A 65 5.75 8.24 19.53
CA ASP A 65 4.76 9.20 18.98
C ASP A 65 4.99 9.56 17.50
N ASN A 66 6.22 9.40 16.99
CA ASN A 66 6.60 9.81 15.64
C ASN A 66 7.19 8.68 14.79
N TRP A 67 7.82 7.64 15.39
CA TRP A 67 8.43 6.56 14.62
C TRP A 67 7.42 5.48 14.29
N LEU A 68 7.26 5.25 13.00
CA LEU A 68 6.31 4.32 12.42
C LEU A 68 7.01 3.05 11.94
N PHE A 69 6.43 1.90 12.27
CA PHE A 69 6.72 0.62 11.65
C PHE A 69 5.49 0.13 10.89
N ASN A 70 5.67 -0.45 9.72
CA ASN A 70 4.59 -1.02 8.94
C ASN A 70 4.97 -2.35 8.30
N VAL A 71 3.97 -3.21 8.16
CA VAL A 71 4.02 -4.43 7.36
C VAL A 71 2.84 -4.38 6.39
N ASP A 72 3.10 -4.66 5.13
CA ASP A 72 2.10 -4.71 4.07
C ASP A 72 2.29 -5.97 3.24
N TYR A 73 1.25 -6.79 3.14
CA TYR A 73 1.17 -7.89 2.21
C TYR A 73 -0.02 -7.66 1.30
N SER A 74 0.17 -7.82 0.00
CA SER A 74 -0.93 -7.79 -0.98
C SER A 74 -0.77 -8.88 -2.01
N ALA A 75 -1.87 -9.57 -2.31
CA ALA A 75 -2.00 -10.53 -3.39
C ALA A 75 -2.98 -9.99 -4.42
N GLN A 76 -2.55 -9.87 -5.67
CA GLN A 76 -3.34 -9.40 -6.79
C GLN A 76 -3.52 -10.52 -7.79
N PHE A 77 -4.77 -10.75 -8.21
CA PHE A 77 -5.17 -11.83 -9.09
C PHE A 77 -5.75 -11.28 -10.37
N PHE A 78 -5.34 -11.84 -11.50
CA PHE A 78 -5.89 -11.59 -12.82
C PHE A 78 -6.25 -12.93 -13.44
N HIS A 79 -7.35 -12.99 -14.18
CA HIS A 79 -7.84 -14.21 -14.81
C HIS A 79 -8.06 -13.97 -16.32
N PRO A 80 -6.97 -13.86 -17.12
CA PRO A 80 -7.10 -13.80 -18.57
C PRO A 80 -7.33 -15.22 -19.11
N ASP A 81 -8.44 -15.44 -19.80
CA ASP A 81 -8.84 -16.71 -20.41
C ASP A 81 -8.69 -17.91 -19.45
N ASP A 82 -7.80 -18.83 -19.80
CA ASP A 82 -7.52 -20.08 -19.06
C ASP A 82 -6.31 -19.95 -18.11
N LEU A 83 -5.89 -18.73 -17.78
CA LEU A 83 -4.71 -18.44 -16.94
C LEU A 83 -5.09 -17.69 -15.67
N THR A 84 -4.45 -18.01 -14.57
CA THR A 84 -4.43 -17.17 -13.36
C THR A 84 -3.04 -16.56 -13.20
N LEU A 85 -2.99 -15.23 -13.24
CA LEU A 85 -1.80 -14.46 -12.87
C LEU A 85 -1.96 -13.96 -11.45
N ARG A 86 -0.98 -14.24 -10.60
CA ARG A 86 -0.94 -13.79 -9.22
C ARG A 86 0.34 -13.02 -8.97
N VAL A 87 0.19 -11.84 -8.38
CA VAL A 87 1.31 -10.99 -7.96
C VAL A 87 1.20 -10.74 -6.46
N ASP A 88 2.13 -11.33 -5.71
CA ASP A 88 2.27 -11.15 -4.27
C ASP A 88 3.34 -10.09 -3.99
N ARG A 89 3.06 -9.19 -3.05
CA ARG A 89 4.00 -8.19 -2.54
C ARG A 89 4.04 -8.28 -1.02
N LEU A 90 5.23 -8.35 -0.45
CA LEU A 90 5.45 -8.29 0.98
C LEU A 90 6.47 -7.19 1.26
N LEU A 91 6.12 -6.25 2.12
CA LEU A 91 6.97 -5.13 2.51
C LEU A 91 7.02 -5.01 4.03
N PHE A 92 8.22 -4.74 4.53
CA PHE A 92 8.48 -4.31 5.90
C PHE A 92 9.08 -2.93 5.84
N GLY A 93 8.47 -1.96 6.50
CA GLY A 93 8.85 -0.57 6.40
C GLY A 93 9.03 0.10 7.76
N GLY A 94 9.81 1.15 7.75
CA GLY A 94 9.96 2.07 8.85
C GLY A 94 9.91 3.51 8.36
N GLY A 95 9.47 4.42 9.22
CA GLY A 95 9.33 5.80 8.81
C GLY A 95 9.03 6.75 9.94
N TYR A 96 8.65 7.95 9.56
CA TYR A 96 8.42 9.03 10.47
C TYR A 96 7.07 9.70 10.17
N ARG A 97 6.32 9.96 11.23
CA ARG A 97 5.08 10.73 11.24
C ARG A 97 5.33 12.12 11.79
N TYR A 98 4.71 13.12 11.20
CA TYR A 98 4.72 14.49 11.69
C TYR A 98 3.30 15.04 11.75
N GLY A 99 2.82 15.37 12.95
CA GLY A 99 1.55 16.07 13.17
C GLY A 99 1.69 17.53 12.79
N ILE A 100 0.95 17.99 11.81
CA ILE A 100 0.89 19.40 11.42
C ILE A 100 -0.02 20.17 12.40
N ASN A 101 -1.12 19.53 12.78
CA ASN A 101 -2.07 19.98 13.80
C ASN A 101 -2.86 18.76 14.32
N ASP A 102 -3.86 19.00 15.19
CA ASP A 102 -4.66 17.95 15.82
C ASP A 102 -5.46 17.08 14.84
N GLN A 103 -5.68 17.58 13.62
CA GLN A 103 -6.47 16.89 12.60
C GLN A 103 -5.62 16.35 11.43
N LEU A 104 -4.45 16.91 11.18
CA LEU A 104 -3.65 16.63 10.00
C LEU A 104 -2.28 16.11 10.35
N ASP A 105 -2.02 14.89 9.92
CA ASP A 105 -0.71 14.26 9.95
C ASP A 105 -0.19 14.01 8.54
N VAL A 106 1.13 14.07 8.41
CA VAL A 106 1.85 13.58 7.23
C VAL A 106 2.88 12.54 7.66
N TYR A 107 3.17 11.59 6.80
CA TYR A 107 4.17 10.57 7.09
C TYR A 107 4.97 10.19 5.86
N GLY A 108 6.17 9.67 6.10
CA GLY A 108 7.01 9.06 5.09
C GLY A 108 7.60 7.76 5.60
N THR A 109 7.58 6.72 4.76
CA THR A 109 8.18 5.43 5.09
C THR A 109 9.09 4.94 3.98
N TYR A 110 10.09 4.15 4.35
CA TYR A 110 10.91 3.36 3.46
C TYR A 110 10.75 1.89 3.83
N GLY A 111 10.48 1.06 2.82
CA GLY A 111 10.24 -0.37 3.00
C GLY A 111 11.12 -1.22 2.11
N LEU A 112 11.41 -2.43 2.60
CA LEU A 112 12.12 -3.48 1.89
C LEU A 112 11.28 -4.75 1.93
N GLY A 113 11.36 -5.56 0.86
CA GLY A 113 10.58 -6.76 0.80
C GLY A 113 10.80 -7.59 -0.44
N ALA A 114 9.76 -8.31 -0.84
CA ALA A 114 9.77 -9.18 -2.00
C ALA A 114 8.49 -9.02 -2.83
N LEU A 115 8.66 -9.13 -4.14
CA LEU A 115 7.59 -9.25 -5.12
C LEU A 115 7.69 -10.64 -5.73
N LYS A 116 6.58 -11.38 -5.79
CA LYS A 116 6.51 -12.67 -6.45
C LYS A 116 5.40 -12.66 -7.48
N ALA A 117 5.76 -12.93 -8.73
CA ALA A 117 4.82 -13.13 -9.83
C ALA A 117 4.70 -14.63 -10.13
N LYS A 118 3.48 -15.13 -10.31
CA LYS A 118 3.18 -16.53 -10.64
C LYS A 118 2.11 -16.60 -11.71
N ALA A 119 2.36 -17.37 -12.77
CA ALA A 119 1.37 -17.73 -13.77
C ALA A 119 1.01 -19.22 -13.63
N THR A 120 -0.28 -19.53 -13.60
CA THR A 120 -0.82 -20.89 -13.45
C THR A 120 -1.83 -21.14 -14.57
N ASP A 121 -1.73 -22.28 -15.24
CA ASP A 121 -2.72 -22.79 -16.20
C ASP A 121 -3.90 -23.37 -15.42
N GLU A 122 -5.12 -22.86 -15.63
CA GLU A 122 -6.31 -23.28 -14.90
C GLU A 122 -6.80 -24.68 -15.26
N LYS A 123 -6.51 -25.15 -16.48
CA LYS A 123 -6.93 -26.50 -16.94
C LYS A 123 -6.08 -27.61 -16.37
N THR A 124 -4.79 -27.36 -16.20
CA THR A 124 -3.83 -28.38 -15.75
C THR A 124 -3.39 -28.19 -14.31
N ASP A 125 -3.77 -27.08 -13.68
CA ASP A 125 -3.31 -26.62 -12.35
C ASP A 125 -1.77 -26.60 -12.23
N SER A 126 -1.10 -26.40 -13.38
CA SER A 126 0.36 -26.38 -13.45
C SER A 126 0.90 -24.95 -13.41
N THR A 127 1.98 -24.75 -12.66
CA THR A 127 2.71 -23.48 -12.66
C THR A 127 3.51 -23.36 -13.96
N ILE A 128 3.21 -22.35 -14.77
CA ILE A 128 3.91 -22.06 -16.02
C ILE A 128 5.19 -21.26 -15.73
N SER A 129 5.09 -20.27 -14.85
CA SER A 129 6.21 -19.42 -14.48
C SER A 129 6.05 -18.92 -13.04
N SER A 130 7.17 -18.80 -12.35
CA SER A 130 7.21 -18.17 -11.01
C SER A 130 8.56 -17.49 -10.83
N ASP A 131 8.53 -16.20 -10.50
CA ASP A 131 9.72 -15.41 -10.23
C ASP A 131 9.56 -14.61 -8.94
N THR A 132 10.68 -14.36 -8.26
CA THR A 132 10.69 -13.62 -6.99
C THR A 132 11.81 -12.60 -7.02
N GLU A 133 11.46 -11.33 -6.81
CA GLU A 133 12.34 -10.19 -6.90
C GLU A 133 12.41 -9.43 -5.59
N PHE A 134 13.55 -8.78 -5.36
CA PHE A 134 13.70 -7.85 -4.25
C PHE A 134 12.91 -6.57 -4.54
N LEU A 135 12.15 -6.11 -3.55
CA LEU A 135 11.27 -4.95 -3.65
C LEU A 135 11.71 -3.87 -2.68
N GLN A 136 11.81 -2.64 -3.18
CA GLN A 136 11.99 -1.43 -2.38
C GLN A 136 10.76 -0.54 -2.55
N ALA A 137 10.35 0.12 -1.47
CA ALA A 137 9.21 1.03 -1.50
C ALA A 137 9.52 2.33 -0.76
N VAL A 138 9.12 3.44 -1.34
CA VAL A 138 9.06 4.75 -0.66
C VAL A 138 7.60 5.17 -0.64
N THR A 139 7.10 5.52 0.54
CA THR A 139 5.71 5.94 0.71
C THR A 139 5.67 7.33 1.36
N PHE A 140 4.81 8.18 0.84
CA PHE A 140 4.40 9.43 1.48
C PHE A 140 2.88 9.45 1.59
N GLY A 141 2.38 9.92 2.72
CA GLY A 141 0.95 9.99 2.92
C GLY A 141 0.56 11.07 3.90
N ALA A 142 -0.75 11.28 3.97
CA ALA A 142 -1.40 12.20 4.89
C ALA A 142 -2.70 11.58 5.40
N ASN A 143 -3.01 11.83 6.67
CA ASN A 143 -4.26 11.49 7.32
C ASN A 143 -4.92 12.77 7.83
N TYR A 144 -6.18 12.99 7.48
CA TYR A 144 -6.96 14.11 7.93
C TYR A 144 -8.21 13.66 8.67
N LEU A 145 -8.30 13.97 9.96
CA LEU A 145 -9.47 13.71 10.80
C LEU A 145 -10.54 14.77 10.51
N LEU A 146 -11.67 14.32 9.98
CA LEU A 146 -12.86 15.16 9.86
C LEU A 146 -13.53 15.38 11.23
N ASN A 147 -13.52 14.34 12.04
CA ASN A 147 -13.94 14.31 13.44
C ASN A 147 -13.39 13.03 14.10
N GLU A 148 -13.76 12.74 15.35
CA GLU A 148 -13.28 11.58 16.11
C GLU A 148 -13.54 10.21 15.43
N GLN A 149 -14.51 10.12 14.52
CA GLN A 149 -14.91 8.88 13.86
C GLN A 149 -14.52 8.80 12.38
N TRP A 150 -14.35 9.95 11.71
CA TRP A 150 -14.12 10.00 10.28
C TRP A 150 -12.72 10.50 9.93
N MET A 151 -12.03 9.76 9.08
CA MET A 151 -10.69 10.11 8.59
C MET A 151 -10.60 9.93 7.07
N VAL A 152 -10.04 10.92 6.40
CA VAL A 152 -9.59 10.83 5.02
C VAL A 152 -8.10 10.54 5.00
N SER A 153 -7.67 9.59 4.20
CA SER A 153 -6.26 9.28 3.99
C SER A 153 -5.88 9.44 2.52
N ALA A 154 -4.69 9.93 2.26
CA ALA A 154 -4.09 9.98 0.93
C ALA A 154 -2.67 9.43 0.99
N GLN A 155 -2.27 8.65 -0.02
CA GLN A 155 -0.98 7.98 -0.05
C GLN A 155 -0.45 7.91 -1.49
N ILE A 156 0.85 8.15 -1.63
CA ILE A 156 1.63 7.87 -2.83
C ILE A 156 2.73 6.90 -2.43
N GLN A 157 2.87 5.80 -3.17
CA GLN A 157 3.92 4.81 -2.95
C GLN A 157 4.63 4.50 -4.25
N ALA A 158 5.94 4.60 -4.25
CA ALA A 158 6.79 4.18 -5.36
C ALA A 158 7.45 2.85 -5.00
N ASN A 159 7.12 1.80 -5.73
CA ASN A 159 7.70 0.47 -5.63
C ASN A 159 8.73 0.28 -6.74
N ARG A 160 9.89 -0.28 -6.42
CA ARG A 160 10.99 -0.50 -7.36
C ARG A 160 11.57 -1.89 -7.16
N SER A 161 11.66 -2.63 -8.27
CA SER A 161 12.32 -3.94 -8.35
C SER A 161 13.15 -4.03 -9.64
N ASP A 162 13.80 -5.15 -9.88
CA ASP A 162 14.58 -5.36 -11.09
C ASP A 162 13.72 -5.52 -12.34
N VAL A 163 12.47 -5.93 -12.17
CA VAL A 163 11.56 -6.30 -13.26
C VAL A 163 10.38 -5.32 -13.37
N VAL A 164 9.94 -4.74 -12.25
CA VAL A 164 8.72 -3.94 -12.19
C VAL A 164 8.96 -2.65 -11.41
N ASP A 165 8.63 -1.54 -12.02
CA ASP A 165 8.50 -0.24 -11.39
C ASP A 165 7.01 0.11 -11.28
N GLU A 166 6.52 0.38 -10.08
CA GLU A 166 5.11 0.69 -9.85
C GLU A 166 4.98 1.98 -9.04
N ASN A 167 4.08 2.86 -9.47
CA ASN A 167 3.62 4.00 -8.68
C ASN A 167 2.17 3.78 -8.28
N LYS A 168 1.90 3.77 -6.99
CA LYS A 168 0.58 3.56 -6.42
C LYS A 168 0.08 4.85 -5.75
N TYR A 169 -1.13 5.24 -6.10
CA TYR A 169 -1.85 6.39 -5.53
C TYR A 169 -3.11 5.86 -4.88
N ARG A 170 -3.32 6.17 -3.60
CA ARG A 170 -4.50 5.69 -2.88
C ARG A 170 -5.15 6.84 -2.11
N ILE A 171 -6.47 6.91 -2.19
CA ILE A 171 -7.31 7.76 -1.35
C ILE A 171 -8.25 6.85 -0.59
N GLY A 172 -8.35 7.04 0.74
CA GLY A 172 -9.21 6.27 1.61
C GLY A 172 -10.15 7.17 2.41
N PHE A 173 -11.36 6.67 2.64
CA PHE A 173 -12.35 7.26 3.50
C PHE A 173 -12.68 6.24 4.59
N ASN A 174 -12.30 6.53 5.84
CA ASN A 174 -12.31 5.58 6.93
C ASN A 174 -13.29 6.03 8.02
N TYR A 175 -13.99 5.06 8.60
CA TYR A 175 -14.94 5.25 9.70
C TYR A 175 -14.61 4.33 10.86
N GLN A 176 -14.51 4.87 12.06
CA GLN A 176 -14.33 4.14 13.31
C GLN A 176 -15.67 3.86 13.97
N TRP A 177 -16.07 2.59 14.00
CA TRP A 177 -17.32 2.15 14.63
C TRP A 177 -17.22 2.08 16.14
N HIS A 178 -16.06 1.64 16.62
CA HIS A 178 -15.75 1.39 18.01
C HIS A 178 -14.24 1.60 18.21
N ASP A 179 -13.80 1.72 19.46
CA ASP A 179 -12.39 1.95 19.82
C ASP A 179 -11.41 0.93 19.23
N VAL A 180 -11.91 -0.25 18.86
CA VAL A 180 -11.11 -1.36 18.33
C VAL A 180 -11.44 -1.76 16.89
N ILE A 181 -12.49 -1.17 16.26
CA ILE A 181 -12.93 -1.56 14.92
C ILE A 181 -13.20 -0.34 14.07
N GLY A 182 -12.60 -0.30 12.90
CA GLY A 182 -12.87 0.65 11.84
C GLY A 182 -13.08 -0.03 10.50
N THR A 183 -13.75 0.65 9.59
CA THR A 183 -13.91 0.26 8.20
C THR A 183 -13.50 1.40 7.28
N GLY A 184 -13.17 1.08 6.03
CA GLY A 184 -12.82 2.08 5.04
C GLY A 184 -13.27 1.69 3.65
N LEU A 185 -13.53 2.70 2.85
CA LEU A 185 -13.65 2.61 1.41
C LEU A 185 -12.40 3.26 0.82
N TYR A 186 -11.78 2.64 -0.19
CA TYR A 186 -10.65 3.24 -0.87
C TYR A 186 -10.79 3.18 -2.38
N TYR A 187 -10.19 4.16 -3.05
CA TYR A 187 -9.85 4.14 -4.46
C TYR A 187 -8.33 4.12 -4.59
N GLN A 188 -7.83 3.29 -5.50
CA GLN A 188 -6.41 3.14 -5.77
C GLN A 188 -6.16 3.11 -7.26
N TYR A 189 -5.18 3.88 -7.69
CA TYR A 189 -4.62 3.86 -9.03
C TYR A 189 -3.19 3.34 -8.95
N ARG A 190 -2.85 2.38 -9.80
CA ARG A 190 -1.50 1.84 -9.96
C ARG A 190 -1.05 2.07 -11.38
N ASP A 191 0.13 2.63 -11.53
CA ASP A 191 0.84 2.79 -12.78
C ASP A 191 2.08 1.92 -12.71
N THR A 192 2.20 0.96 -13.63
CA THR A 192 3.20 -0.10 -13.57
C THR A 192 3.97 -0.15 -14.88
N ASP A 193 5.29 0.03 -14.80
CA ASP A 193 6.21 -0.11 -15.90
C ASP A 193 6.95 -1.45 -15.79
N TYR A 194 6.82 -2.29 -16.80
CA TYR A 194 7.62 -3.50 -16.96
C TYR A 194 8.83 -3.17 -17.81
N SER A 195 10.01 -3.71 -17.47
CA SER A 195 11.25 -3.40 -18.19
C SER A 195 11.13 -3.73 -19.69
N GLY A 196 10.92 -2.68 -20.51
CA GLY A 196 10.89 -2.76 -21.97
C GLY A 196 9.53 -2.77 -22.64
N GLU A 197 8.44 -2.65 -21.89
CA GLU A 197 7.07 -2.58 -22.42
C GLU A 197 6.37 -1.26 -22.07
N SER A 198 5.21 -1.03 -22.69
CA SER A 198 4.37 0.14 -22.38
C SER A 198 3.82 0.08 -20.96
N SER A 199 3.68 1.23 -20.32
CA SER A 199 3.10 1.36 -18.97
C SER A 199 1.67 0.83 -18.92
N ASP A 200 1.37 0.15 -17.82
CA ASP A 200 0.06 -0.40 -17.51
C ASP A 200 -0.55 0.32 -16.33
N TYR A 201 -1.86 0.49 -16.37
CA TYR A 201 -2.53 1.03 -15.20
C TYR A 201 -3.67 0.13 -14.73
N ILE A 202 -3.92 0.18 -13.43
CA ILE A 202 -5.01 -0.52 -12.75
C ILE A 202 -5.75 0.51 -11.91
N ASN A 203 -7.06 0.60 -12.14
CA ASN A 203 -8.00 1.35 -11.30
C ASN A 203 -8.72 0.37 -10.39
N GLU A 204 -8.69 0.59 -9.10
CA GLU A 204 -9.23 -0.31 -8.09
C GLU A 204 -10.08 0.45 -7.07
N VAL A 205 -11.21 -0.13 -6.71
CA VAL A 205 -12.04 0.27 -5.56
C VAL A 205 -12.08 -0.89 -4.59
N GLY A 206 -11.98 -0.60 -3.30
CA GLY A 206 -11.98 -1.66 -2.30
C GLY A 206 -12.48 -1.22 -0.94
N LEU A 207 -12.66 -2.21 -0.09
CA LEU A 207 -13.06 -2.08 1.30
C LEU A 207 -11.90 -2.46 2.20
N SER A 208 -11.79 -1.78 3.32
CA SER A 208 -10.82 -2.04 4.38
C SER A 208 -11.54 -2.32 5.69
N LEU A 209 -11.11 -3.35 6.39
CA LEU A 209 -11.48 -3.62 7.79
C LEU A 209 -10.25 -3.40 8.63
N LYS A 210 -10.36 -2.58 9.69
CA LYS A 210 -9.27 -2.23 10.58
C LYS A 210 -9.56 -2.70 12.00
N PHE A 211 -8.56 -3.29 12.64
CA PHE A 211 -8.56 -3.63 14.06
C PHE A 211 -7.54 -2.72 14.76
N LEU A 212 -8.06 -1.82 15.58
CA LEU A 212 -7.30 -0.81 16.32
C LEU A 212 -6.85 -1.36 17.68
N PHE A 213 -5.69 -0.93 18.18
CA PHE A 213 -5.15 -1.37 19.49
C PHE A 213 -4.40 -0.27 20.23
#